data_b3e0ec57fb9162a780bb67dcce90ce08
#
_entry.id   b3e0ec57fb9162a780bb67dcce90ce08
#
_cell.length_a   1.000
_cell.length_b   1.000
_cell.length_c   1.000
_cell.angle_alpha   90.00
_cell.angle_beta   90.00
_cell.angle_gamma   90.00
#
_symmetry.space_group_name_H-M   'P 1'
#
loop_
_entity.id
_entity.type
_entity.pdbx_description
1 polymer ?
#
loop_
_entity_poly.entity_id
_entity_poly.type
_entity_poly.pdbx_seq_one_letter_code
_entity_poly.pdbx_strand_id
1 'polypeptide(L)'
;MNPNDITPRVAAGDLTTNTLKTARQGLLRVHKLLLEVERVELERSRGRLTPNEYLQAVLNDPAFEWLRPASQLIVQIDEALDFAEHEEEPVSGPVAATLLAQVRALLTPVPPTTMFASRYLQMLQRHPEVVFAHRDLMAELPKGLLGPLPALTQ
;
A
#
# COMPACT_ATOMS: atom_id res chain seq x y z
N MET A 1 -8.40 19.61 -39.11
CA MET A 1 -7.72 18.48 -38.47
C MET A 1 -6.24 18.58 -38.85
N ASN A 2 -5.42 18.93 -37.86
CA ASN A 2 -3.99 19.19 -38.11
C ASN A 2 -3.26 17.84 -38.00
N PRO A 3 -2.60 17.34 -39.04
CA PRO A 3 -1.97 16.02 -39.00
C PRO A 3 -0.73 15.95 -38.09
N ASN A 4 -0.42 17.01 -37.36
CA ASN A 4 0.73 17.09 -36.46
C ASN A 4 0.33 17.11 -34.95
N ASP A 5 -0.92 16.88 -34.63
CA ASP A 5 -1.33 16.76 -33.22
C ASP A 5 -1.22 15.29 -32.78
N ILE A 6 0.01 14.78 -32.89
CA ILE A 6 0.37 13.52 -32.25
C ILE A 6 0.96 13.88 -30.88
N THR A 7 0.17 14.52 -30.04
CA THR A 7 0.38 14.34 -28.60
C THR A 7 0.04 12.88 -28.31
N PRO A 8 0.98 12.08 -27.81
CA PRO A 8 0.64 10.74 -27.39
C PRO A 8 -0.42 10.91 -26.28
N ARG A 9 -1.65 10.64 -26.61
CA ARG A 9 -2.66 10.37 -25.60
C ARG A 9 -2.15 9.14 -24.88
N VAL A 10 -1.47 9.39 -23.74
CA VAL A 10 -1.23 8.33 -22.79
C VAL A 10 -2.63 7.77 -22.51
N ALA A 11 -2.88 6.54 -22.93
CA ALA A 11 -4.16 5.93 -22.75
C ALA A 11 -4.52 6.01 -21.25
N ALA A 12 -5.77 6.31 -20.92
CA ALA A 12 -6.21 6.42 -19.53
C ALA A 12 -5.80 5.18 -18.70
N GLY A 13 -5.73 4.01 -19.33
CA GLY A 13 -5.25 2.77 -18.73
C GLY A 13 -3.78 2.80 -18.32
N ASP A 14 -2.91 3.45 -19.09
CA ASP A 14 -1.48 3.57 -18.75
C ASP A 14 -1.27 4.49 -17.55
N LEU A 15 -2.02 5.59 -17.46
CA LEU A 15 -2.00 6.48 -16.29
C LEU A 15 -2.45 5.75 -15.03
N THR A 16 -3.50 4.94 -15.14
CA THR A 16 -4.03 4.15 -14.04
C THR A 16 -3.02 3.09 -13.58
N THR A 17 -2.37 2.42 -14.53
CA THR A 17 -1.31 1.43 -14.25
C THR A 17 -0.13 2.10 -13.55
N ASN A 18 0.31 3.26 -14.02
CA ASN A 18 1.41 4.02 -13.42
C ASN A 18 1.05 4.51 -12.02
N THR A 19 -0.17 4.96 -11.80
CA THR A 19 -0.65 5.35 -10.47
C THR A 19 -0.62 4.17 -9.50
N LEU A 20 -1.03 2.99 -9.96
CA LEU A 20 -0.97 1.77 -9.16
C LEU A 20 0.47 1.37 -8.83
N LYS A 21 1.41 1.49 -9.78
CA LYS A 21 2.83 1.24 -9.54
C LYS A 21 3.41 2.20 -8.51
N THR A 22 3.07 3.48 -8.59
CA THR A 22 3.51 4.50 -7.64
C THR A 22 2.96 4.23 -6.24
N ALA A 23 1.68 3.89 -6.14
CA ALA A 23 1.04 3.50 -4.88
C ALA A 23 1.70 2.25 -4.27
N ARG A 24 2.04 1.27 -5.10
CA ARG A 24 2.78 0.06 -4.67
C ARG A 24 4.12 0.42 -4.05
N GLN A 25 4.90 1.28 -4.68
CA GLN A 25 6.19 1.71 -4.14
C GLN A 25 6.04 2.42 -2.80
N GLY A 26 5.05 3.31 -2.69
CA GLY A 26 4.75 4.00 -1.44
C GLY A 26 4.32 3.05 -0.32
N LEU A 27 3.48 2.07 -0.65
CA LEU A 27 3.04 1.05 0.31
C LEU A 27 4.18 0.14 0.76
N LEU A 28 5.06 -0.24 -0.16
CA LEU A 28 6.28 -1.00 0.17
C LEU A 28 7.19 -0.23 1.13
N ARG A 29 7.35 1.07 0.92
CA ARG A 29 8.14 1.92 1.80
C ARG A 29 7.55 1.98 3.21
N VAL A 30 6.25 2.19 3.32
CA VAL A 30 5.55 2.17 4.62
C VAL A 30 5.72 0.81 5.27
N HIS A 31 5.47 -0.27 4.55
CA HIS A 31 5.59 -1.63 5.06
C HIS A 31 7.01 -1.93 5.56
N LYS A 32 8.02 -1.54 4.81
CA LYS A 32 9.43 -1.71 5.20
C LYS A 32 9.75 -0.97 6.50
N LEU A 33 9.25 0.25 6.67
CA LEU A 33 9.46 1.02 7.90
C LEU A 33 8.78 0.36 9.09
N LEU A 34 7.57 -0.16 8.91
CA LEU A 34 6.83 -0.88 9.96
C LEU A 34 7.55 -2.17 10.36
N LEU A 35 8.05 -2.92 9.39
CA LEU A 35 8.88 -4.11 9.64
C LEU A 35 10.13 -3.76 10.44
N GLU A 36 10.78 -2.67 10.10
CA GLU A 36 12.01 -2.21 10.78
C GLU A 36 11.73 -1.83 12.24
N VAL A 37 10.63 -1.16 12.51
CA VAL A 37 10.22 -0.82 13.88
C VAL A 37 10.01 -2.10 14.70
N GLU A 38 9.31 -3.08 14.15
CA GLU A 38 9.07 -4.35 14.83
C GLU A 38 10.37 -5.15 15.02
N ARG A 39 11.28 -5.13 14.04
CA ARG A 39 12.59 -5.77 14.15
C ARG A 39 13.40 -5.19 15.32
N VAL A 40 13.50 -3.88 15.41
CA VAL A 40 14.22 -3.20 16.48
C VAL A 40 13.64 -3.57 17.84
N GLU A 41 12.32 -3.58 17.96
CA GLU A 41 11.63 -3.95 19.19
C GLU A 41 11.89 -5.40 19.58
N LEU A 42 11.85 -6.32 18.62
CA LEU A 42 12.12 -7.73 18.85
C LEU A 42 13.57 -7.95 19.27
N GLU A 43 14.52 -7.26 18.64
CA GLU A 43 15.94 -7.34 18.98
C GLU A 43 16.25 -6.80 20.38
N ARG A 44 15.47 -5.87 20.89
CA ARG A 44 15.60 -5.40 22.29
C ARG A 44 15.36 -6.51 23.30
N SER A 45 14.44 -7.42 22.99
CA SER A 45 14.08 -8.51 23.91
C SER A 45 14.90 -9.79 23.68
N ARG A 46 15.30 -10.05 22.43
CA ARG A 46 15.95 -11.31 22.04
C ARG A 46 17.42 -11.16 21.63
N GLY A 47 17.94 -9.95 21.53
CA GLY A 47 19.25 -9.70 20.95
C GLY A 47 19.19 -9.64 19.43
N ARG A 48 20.34 -9.35 18.82
CA ARG A 48 20.46 -9.15 17.37
C ARG A 48 20.08 -10.40 16.59
N LEU A 49 19.19 -10.25 15.60
CA LEU A 49 18.75 -11.33 14.73
C LEU A 49 19.64 -11.42 13.51
N THR A 50 19.99 -12.65 13.11
CA THR A 50 20.59 -12.91 11.80
C THR A 50 19.53 -12.68 10.71
N PRO A 51 19.92 -12.47 9.44
CA PRO A 51 18.94 -12.32 8.35
C PRO A 51 17.95 -13.48 8.25
N ASN A 52 18.39 -14.71 8.47
CA ASN A 52 17.52 -15.88 8.45
C ASN A 52 16.57 -15.92 9.65
N GLU A 53 17.06 -15.61 10.84
CA GLU A 53 16.21 -15.50 12.04
C GLU A 53 15.15 -14.40 11.87
N TYR A 54 15.53 -13.27 11.27
CA TYR A 54 14.61 -12.19 10.96
C TYR A 54 13.52 -12.63 9.97
N LEU A 55 13.90 -13.30 8.88
CA LEU A 55 12.95 -13.84 7.93
C LEU A 55 11.95 -14.80 8.59
N GLN A 56 12.45 -15.71 9.42
CA GLN A 56 11.60 -16.64 10.17
C GLN A 56 10.66 -15.91 11.13
N ALA A 57 11.14 -14.86 11.78
CA ALA A 57 10.32 -14.04 12.67
C ALA A 57 9.18 -13.34 11.89
N VAL A 58 9.49 -12.72 10.75
CA VAL A 58 8.48 -12.06 9.90
C VAL A 58 7.39 -13.04 9.47
N LEU A 59 7.75 -14.28 9.17
CA LEU A 59 6.81 -15.31 8.72
C LEU A 59 5.99 -15.91 9.87
N ASN A 60 6.55 -16.05 11.05
CA ASN A 60 5.99 -16.92 12.09
C ASN A 60 5.79 -16.24 13.45
N ASP A 61 6.47 -15.13 13.74
CA ASP A 61 6.36 -14.49 15.04
C ASP A 61 5.08 -13.66 15.14
N PRO A 62 4.31 -13.79 16.26
CA PRO A 62 3.11 -13.00 16.48
C PRO A 62 3.31 -11.48 16.40
N ALA A 63 4.51 -10.98 16.68
CA ALA A 63 4.83 -9.55 16.60
C ALA A 63 4.63 -8.97 15.19
N PHE A 64 4.74 -9.78 14.14
CA PHE A 64 4.60 -9.37 12.75
C PHE A 64 3.22 -9.67 12.15
N GLU A 65 2.36 -10.37 12.88
CA GLU A 65 1.07 -10.81 12.35
C GLU A 65 0.14 -9.65 11.97
N TRP A 66 0.17 -8.57 12.71
CA TRP A 66 -0.68 -7.41 12.43
C TRP A 66 -0.35 -6.73 11.09
N LEU A 67 0.84 -6.96 10.53
CA LEU A 67 1.27 -6.42 9.24
C LEU A 67 0.72 -7.19 8.04
N ARG A 68 0.13 -8.34 8.26
CA ARG A 68 -0.40 -9.21 7.21
C ARG A 68 -1.34 -8.51 6.23
N PRO A 69 -2.31 -7.67 6.68
CA PRO A 69 -3.17 -6.96 5.73
C PRO A 69 -2.40 -6.10 4.72
N ALA A 70 -1.31 -5.46 5.13
CA ALA A 70 -0.46 -4.67 4.24
C ALA A 70 0.30 -5.57 3.25
N SER A 71 0.91 -6.64 3.72
CA SER A 71 1.63 -7.56 2.85
C SER A 71 0.71 -8.28 1.86
N GLN A 72 -0.50 -8.66 2.27
CA GLN A 72 -1.49 -9.24 1.38
C GLN A 72 -1.94 -8.26 0.29
N LEU A 73 -2.12 -7.00 0.64
CA LEU A 73 -2.49 -5.97 -0.34
C LEU A 73 -1.36 -5.74 -1.35
N ILE A 74 -0.11 -5.73 -0.90
CA ILE A 74 1.05 -5.65 -1.80
C ILE A 74 1.04 -6.81 -2.80
N VAL A 75 0.80 -8.03 -2.33
CA VAL A 75 0.72 -9.22 -3.20
C VAL A 75 -0.41 -9.08 -4.23
N GLN A 76 -1.58 -8.60 -3.82
CA GLN A 76 -2.71 -8.38 -4.73
C GLN A 76 -2.37 -7.36 -5.81
N ILE A 77 -1.67 -6.28 -5.45
CA ILE A 77 -1.22 -5.26 -6.41
C ILE A 77 -0.20 -5.88 -7.37
N ASP A 78 0.75 -6.64 -6.86
CA ASP A 78 1.76 -7.32 -7.67
C ASP A 78 1.12 -8.28 -8.68
N GLU A 79 0.16 -9.08 -8.24
CA GLU A 79 -0.57 -10.00 -9.12
C GLU A 79 -1.31 -9.26 -10.24
N ALA A 80 -1.95 -8.13 -9.94
CA ALA A 80 -2.64 -7.34 -10.94
C ALA A 80 -1.68 -6.73 -11.97
N LEU A 81 -0.52 -6.25 -11.52
CA LEU A 81 0.51 -5.68 -12.37
C LEU A 81 1.17 -6.76 -13.25
N ASP A 82 1.48 -7.90 -12.67
CA ASP A 82 2.09 -9.03 -13.39
C ASP A 82 1.15 -9.60 -14.45
N PHE A 83 -0.13 -9.73 -14.13
CA PHE A 83 -1.16 -10.18 -15.08
C PHE A 83 -1.26 -9.21 -16.27
N ALA A 84 -1.32 -7.91 -16.01
CA ALA A 84 -1.40 -6.88 -17.04
C ALA A 84 -0.16 -6.90 -17.94
N GLU A 85 1.02 -7.05 -17.36
CA GLU A 85 2.27 -7.14 -18.11
C GLU A 85 2.30 -8.40 -19.01
N HIS A 86 1.87 -9.54 -18.45
CA HIS A 86 1.81 -10.80 -19.21
C HIS A 86 0.85 -10.73 -20.40
N GLU A 87 -0.29 -10.09 -20.21
CA GLU A 87 -1.29 -9.91 -21.27
C GLU A 87 -0.99 -8.73 -22.20
N GLU A 88 0.09 -8.01 -21.95
CA GLU A 88 0.47 -6.79 -22.70
C GLU A 88 -0.66 -5.75 -22.73
N GLU A 89 -1.42 -5.66 -21.65
CA GLU A 89 -2.53 -4.73 -21.48
C GLU A 89 -2.37 -3.91 -20.20
N PRO A 90 -2.91 -2.69 -20.13
CA PRO A 90 -2.93 -1.96 -18.86
C PRO A 90 -3.85 -2.66 -17.84
N VAL A 91 -3.58 -2.42 -16.56
CA VAL A 91 -4.48 -2.87 -15.50
C VAL A 91 -5.87 -2.29 -15.75
N SER A 92 -6.92 -3.10 -15.63
CA SER A 92 -8.28 -2.62 -15.83
C SER A 92 -8.61 -1.50 -14.83
N GLY A 93 -9.35 -0.50 -15.29
CA GLY A 93 -9.74 0.65 -14.47
C GLY A 93 -10.42 0.23 -13.16
N PRO A 94 -11.43 -0.65 -13.19
CA PRO A 94 -12.10 -1.13 -11.97
C PRO A 94 -11.18 -1.84 -10.99
N VAL A 95 -10.26 -2.69 -11.47
CA VAL A 95 -9.29 -3.39 -10.61
C VAL A 95 -8.35 -2.40 -9.94
N ALA A 96 -7.77 -1.48 -10.71
CA ALA A 96 -6.87 -0.47 -10.17
C ALA A 96 -7.58 0.43 -9.16
N ALA A 97 -8.79 0.89 -9.47
CA ALA A 97 -9.59 1.72 -8.57
C ALA A 97 -9.88 1.00 -7.25
N THR A 98 -10.22 -0.29 -7.31
CA THR A 98 -10.47 -1.10 -6.12
C THR A 98 -9.22 -1.23 -5.26
N LEU A 99 -8.07 -1.54 -5.87
CA LEU A 99 -6.80 -1.69 -5.14
C LEU A 99 -6.34 -0.37 -4.52
N LEU A 100 -6.43 0.74 -5.25
CA LEU A 100 -6.09 2.06 -4.74
C LEU A 100 -7.00 2.48 -3.58
N ALA A 101 -8.29 2.18 -3.67
CA ALA A 101 -9.24 2.42 -2.59
C ALA A 101 -8.90 1.58 -1.35
N GLN A 102 -8.45 0.33 -1.53
CA GLN A 102 -8.01 -0.53 -0.44
C GLN A 102 -6.75 0.00 0.23
N VAL A 103 -5.79 0.54 -0.54
CA VAL A 103 -4.61 1.21 0.02
C VAL A 103 -5.02 2.38 0.90
N ARG A 104 -5.88 3.24 0.39
CA ARG A 104 -6.39 4.40 1.16
C ARG A 104 -7.11 3.96 2.43
N ALA A 105 -8.00 2.99 2.34
CA ALA A 105 -8.75 2.48 3.48
C ALA A 105 -7.83 1.88 4.55
N LEU A 106 -6.85 1.07 4.15
CA LEU A 106 -5.89 0.46 5.06
C LEU A 106 -5.10 1.52 5.83
N LEU A 107 -4.68 2.59 5.15
CA LEU A 107 -3.84 3.65 5.72
C LEU A 107 -4.63 4.81 6.31
N THR A 108 -5.94 4.65 6.45
CA THR A 108 -6.82 5.60 7.16
C THR A 108 -7.25 4.96 8.48
N PRO A 109 -6.47 5.14 9.57
CA PRO A 109 -6.63 4.35 10.79
C PRO A 109 -7.69 4.89 11.76
N VAL A 110 -8.48 5.86 11.36
CA VAL A 110 -9.49 6.47 12.23
C VAL A 110 -10.87 6.29 11.58
N PRO A 111 -11.81 5.66 12.29
CA PRO A 111 -11.69 5.02 13.60
C PRO A 111 -10.88 3.72 13.56
N PRO A 112 -10.11 3.41 14.64
CA PRO A 112 -9.25 2.21 14.66
C PRO A 112 -10.07 0.95 14.94
N THR A 113 -10.79 0.48 13.92
CA THR A 113 -11.72 -0.66 14.05
C THR A 113 -11.07 -2.03 13.82
N THR A 114 -9.82 -2.06 13.37
CA THR A 114 -9.05 -3.29 13.14
C THR A 114 -7.77 -3.28 13.93
N MET A 115 -7.15 -4.45 14.10
CA MET A 115 -5.84 -4.52 14.75
C MET A 115 -4.79 -3.75 13.95
N PHE A 116 -4.81 -3.84 12.63
CA PHE A 116 -3.91 -3.07 11.79
C PHE A 116 -4.08 -1.55 12.03
N ALA A 117 -5.31 -1.05 11.96
CA ALA A 117 -5.59 0.37 12.18
C ALA A 117 -5.11 0.86 13.54
N SER A 118 -5.35 0.08 14.60
CA SER A 118 -4.93 0.39 15.95
C SER A 118 -3.41 0.50 16.08
N ARG A 119 -2.69 -0.49 15.56
CA ARG A 119 -1.22 -0.53 15.58
C ARG A 119 -0.61 0.53 14.66
N TYR A 120 -1.18 0.71 13.49
CA TYR A 120 -0.72 1.72 12.54
C TYR A 120 -0.84 3.14 13.11
N LEU A 121 -1.96 3.43 13.78
CA LEU A 121 -2.14 4.71 14.47
C LEU A 121 -1.06 4.93 15.54
N GLN A 122 -0.71 3.91 16.31
CA GLN A 122 0.39 3.98 17.27
C GLN A 122 1.73 4.26 16.59
N MET A 123 2.00 3.63 15.44
CA MET A 123 3.22 3.87 14.67
C MET A 123 3.30 5.31 14.16
N LEU A 124 2.19 5.86 13.66
CA LEU A 124 2.12 7.26 13.25
C LEU A 124 2.37 8.23 14.41
N GLN A 125 1.92 7.88 15.61
CA GLN A 125 2.10 8.71 16.79
C GLN A 125 3.54 8.70 17.34
N ARG A 126 4.30 7.64 17.07
CA ARG A 126 5.63 7.41 17.67
C ARG A 126 6.80 7.54 16.71
N HIS A 127 6.58 7.41 15.41
CA HIS A 127 7.65 7.31 14.41
C HIS A 127 7.47 8.34 13.30
N PRO A 128 8.20 9.48 13.36
CA PRO A 128 8.10 10.51 12.33
C PRO A 128 8.38 10.02 10.90
N GLU A 129 9.29 9.07 10.73
CA GLU A 129 9.61 8.49 9.43
C GLU A 129 8.41 7.77 8.81
N VAL A 130 7.58 7.14 9.64
CA VAL A 130 6.31 6.52 9.18
C VAL A 130 5.32 7.59 8.74
N VAL A 131 5.23 8.70 9.49
CA VAL A 131 4.37 9.84 9.13
C VAL A 131 4.74 10.42 7.78
N PHE A 132 6.04 10.62 7.51
CA PHE A 132 6.49 11.15 6.23
C PHE A 132 6.18 10.21 5.07
N ALA A 133 6.44 8.91 5.23
CA ALA A 133 6.13 7.92 4.22
C ALA A 133 4.61 7.81 3.99
N HIS A 134 3.81 7.87 5.03
CA HIS A 134 2.36 7.91 4.98
C HIS A 134 1.86 9.12 4.18
N ARG A 135 2.34 10.30 4.52
CA ARG A 135 1.95 11.54 3.84
C ARG A 135 2.30 11.51 2.36
N ASP A 136 3.51 11.05 2.03
CA ASP A 136 3.96 10.95 0.64
C ASP A 136 3.06 9.99 -0.16
N LEU A 137 2.74 8.83 0.41
CA LEU A 137 1.85 7.87 -0.23
C LEU A 137 0.45 8.42 -0.42
N MET A 138 -0.13 9.03 0.60
CA MET A 138 -1.49 9.61 0.51
C MET A 138 -1.57 10.71 -0.55
N ALA A 139 -0.50 11.48 -0.75
CA ALA A 139 -0.43 12.51 -1.78
C ALA A 139 -0.41 11.91 -3.20
N GLU A 140 0.12 10.69 -3.37
CA GLU A 140 0.18 9.98 -4.66
C GLU A 140 -1.14 9.28 -5.01
N LEU A 141 -2.04 9.10 -4.04
CA LEU A 141 -3.33 8.49 -4.29
C LEU A 141 -4.29 9.50 -4.93
N PRO A 142 -5.05 9.09 -5.96
CA PRO A 142 -5.98 9.99 -6.62
C PRO A 142 -7.01 10.55 -5.63
N LYS A 143 -7.19 11.86 -5.67
CA LYS A 143 -8.26 12.54 -4.94
C LYS A 143 -9.60 12.13 -5.57
N GLY A 144 -10.54 11.66 -4.75
CA GLY A 144 -11.87 11.26 -5.24
C GLY A 144 -12.03 9.76 -5.50
N LEU A 145 -11.05 8.92 -5.13
CA LEU A 145 -11.24 7.47 -5.06
C LEU A 145 -12.29 7.06 -4.03
N LEU A 146 -12.57 7.93 -3.10
CA LEU A 146 -13.79 7.89 -2.32
C LEU A 146 -14.84 8.65 -3.15
N GLY A 147 -15.35 8.01 -4.18
CA GLY A 147 -16.66 8.41 -4.69
C GLY A 147 -17.59 8.52 -3.49
N PRO A 148 -18.68 9.29 -3.59
CA PRO A 148 -19.61 9.37 -2.49
C PRO A 148 -19.87 7.95 -2.03
N LEU A 149 -19.60 7.71 -0.74
CA LEU A 149 -20.02 6.47 -0.10
C LEU A 149 -21.43 6.21 -0.62
N PRO A 150 -21.71 5.02 -1.20
CA PRO A 150 -23.07 4.75 -1.60
C PRO A 150 -23.91 5.11 -0.40
N ALA A 151 -24.80 6.05 -0.61
CA ALA A 151 -25.74 6.43 0.42
C ALA A 151 -26.25 5.12 0.99
N LEU A 152 -25.96 4.89 2.26
CA LEU A 152 -26.61 3.82 2.98
C LEU A 152 -28.08 4.18 2.95
N THR A 153 -28.74 3.80 1.89
CA THR A 153 -30.18 3.82 1.82
C THR A 153 -30.66 2.85 2.88
N GLN A 154 -31.03 3.46 3.93
CA GLN A 154 -31.84 2.75 4.91
C GLN A 154 -33.14 2.32 4.25
#